data_172351305ff60cdb0d08255333406ac3
#
_entry.id   172351305ff60cdb0d08255333406ac3
#
_cell.length_a   1.000
_cell.length_b   1.000
_cell.length_c   1.000
_cell.angle_alpha   90.00
_cell.angle_beta   90.00
_cell.angle_gamma   90.00
#
_symmetry.space_group_name_H-M   'P 1'
#
loop_
_entity.id
_entity.type
_entity.pdbx_description
1 polymer ?
#
loop_
_entity_poly.entity_id
_entity_poly.type
_entity_poly.pdbx_seq_one_letter_code
_entity_poly.pdbx_strand_id
1 'polypeptide(L)'
;MTEQQKYGKDIFNGKEENWYHELIEDGLALSYRVDEVYHRGKSEFQEIEVVQTHAFGKLLITDGLMQSSECDEVVYHEALVHPAMTLHENPKRVFIAGGGEGATLREVLRHPMVEECVMVDIDGVLVEQCREHCPFYNANAYDDPRAKLVIGDAKKGLEDYPEGSFDVIIMDLSDPLDGGPCYQLYTTSFYETAKSKLKPNGILVTQSGCASVRDAQFVWSPIHNTLKQVFDNVSGYTMCVPSFTSEWGFNVASTDPAKPDLREKGMNEVDARLKARKLDSVLQFYDSISHARMFSPPKQLRKMIENETRVMTVENPLFMCTTDTHTGLFEKK
;
A
#
# COMPACT_ATOMS: atom_id res chain seq x y z
N MET A 1 4.67 -7.71 -22.06
CA MET A 1 5.94 -7.31 -22.76
C MET A 1 6.89 -8.50 -22.83
N THR A 2 7.61 -8.65 -23.92
CA THR A 2 8.74 -9.61 -23.96
C THR A 2 9.90 -9.07 -23.10
N GLU A 3 10.76 -9.94 -22.58
CA GLU A 3 11.94 -9.54 -21.79
C GLU A 3 12.81 -8.49 -22.50
N GLN A 4 12.87 -8.54 -23.84
CA GLN A 4 13.55 -7.56 -24.69
C GLN A 4 12.87 -6.18 -24.74
N GLN A 5 11.62 -6.05 -24.32
CA GLN A 5 10.89 -4.78 -24.26
C GLN A 5 11.03 -4.11 -22.88
N LYS A 6 11.26 -4.90 -21.81
CA LYS A 6 11.47 -4.38 -20.45
C LYS A 6 12.88 -3.82 -20.25
N TYR A 7 13.88 -4.41 -20.92
CA TYR A 7 15.28 -3.98 -20.81
C TYR A 7 15.82 -3.58 -22.17
N GLY A 8 16.31 -2.38 -22.29
CA GLY A 8 16.92 -1.85 -23.50
C GLY A 8 18.30 -1.26 -23.22
N LYS A 9 19.14 -1.26 -24.26
CA LYS A 9 20.34 -0.45 -24.28
C LYS A 9 20.02 0.83 -25.03
N ASP A 10 19.85 1.91 -24.28
CA ASP A 10 19.58 3.21 -24.84
C ASP A 10 20.84 4.09 -24.82
N ILE A 11 20.97 4.95 -25.83
CA ILE A 11 22.04 5.91 -25.89
C ILE A 11 21.53 7.23 -25.30
N PHE A 12 21.86 7.46 -24.02
CA PHE A 12 21.63 8.74 -23.38
C PHE A 12 22.94 9.50 -23.27
N ASN A 13 22.96 10.75 -23.74
CA ASN A 13 24.17 11.59 -23.72
C ASN A 13 25.40 10.93 -24.36
N GLY A 14 25.21 10.11 -25.40
CA GLY A 14 26.28 9.42 -26.11
C GLY A 14 26.88 8.21 -25.39
N LYS A 15 26.24 7.72 -24.31
CA LYS A 15 26.63 6.51 -23.61
C LYS A 15 25.55 5.45 -23.77
N GLU A 16 26.00 4.22 -24.04
CA GLU A 16 25.13 3.05 -24.03
C GLU A 16 24.97 2.60 -22.58
N GLU A 17 23.76 2.62 -22.06
CA GLU A 17 23.41 2.27 -20.68
C GLU A 17 22.25 1.26 -20.64
N ASN A 18 22.15 0.48 -19.59
CA ASN A 18 21.04 -0.45 -19.38
C ASN A 18 19.86 0.30 -18.74
N TRP A 19 18.68 0.17 -19.34
CA TRP A 19 17.47 0.80 -18.86
C TRP A 19 16.39 -0.27 -18.62
N TYR A 20 15.66 -0.10 -17.54
CA TYR A 20 14.41 -0.80 -17.29
C TYR A 20 13.26 0.13 -17.66
N HIS A 21 12.33 -0.38 -18.46
CA HIS A 21 11.15 0.37 -18.92
C HIS A 21 9.90 -0.23 -18.27
N GLU A 22 9.32 0.52 -17.36
CA GLU A 22 8.03 0.22 -16.75
C GLU A 22 6.92 0.82 -17.60
N LEU A 23 6.11 -0.03 -18.21
CA LEU A 23 4.99 0.43 -19.02
C LEU A 23 3.79 0.75 -18.12
N ILE A 24 3.45 2.02 -18.02
CA ILE A 24 2.32 2.48 -17.24
C ILE A 24 1.01 2.32 -18.05
N GLU A 25 1.04 2.71 -19.33
CA GLU A 25 -0.06 2.58 -20.28
C GLU A 25 0.46 2.70 -21.71
N ASP A 26 -0.42 2.50 -22.71
CA ASP A 26 -0.02 2.74 -24.10
C ASP A 26 0.44 4.17 -24.31
N GLY A 27 1.67 4.30 -24.79
CA GLY A 27 2.31 5.60 -25.02
C GLY A 27 2.91 6.27 -23.77
N LEU A 28 2.89 5.63 -22.58
CA LEU A 28 3.52 6.15 -21.36
C LEU A 28 4.34 5.08 -20.64
N ALA A 29 5.64 5.32 -20.53
CA ALA A 29 6.55 4.47 -19.78
C ALA A 29 7.44 5.31 -18.86
N LEU A 30 7.78 4.75 -17.70
CA LEU A 30 8.87 5.22 -16.85
C LEU A 30 10.14 4.43 -17.18
N SER A 31 11.28 5.11 -17.13
CA SER A 31 12.56 4.45 -17.46
C SER A 31 13.57 4.71 -16.36
N TYR A 32 14.15 3.62 -15.85
CA TYR A 32 15.13 3.65 -14.78
C TYR A 32 16.46 3.12 -15.32
N ARG A 33 17.56 3.85 -15.11
CA ARG A 33 18.89 3.34 -15.42
C ARG A 33 19.27 2.28 -14.41
N VAL A 34 19.55 1.07 -14.89
CA VAL A 34 19.92 -0.09 -14.10
C VAL A 34 21.44 -0.24 -14.05
N ASP A 35 21.98 -0.20 -12.85
CA ASP A 35 23.40 -0.39 -12.61
C ASP A 35 23.73 -1.88 -12.35
N GLU A 36 22.83 -2.63 -11.68
CA GLU A 36 23.00 -4.05 -11.37
C GLU A 36 21.64 -4.76 -11.23
N VAL A 37 21.60 -6.06 -11.52
CA VAL A 37 20.45 -6.93 -11.30
C VAL A 37 20.83 -7.96 -10.24
N TYR A 38 20.18 -7.91 -9.07
CA TYR A 38 20.44 -8.86 -7.96
C TYR A 38 19.63 -10.13 -8.10
N HIS A 39 18.36 -9.99 -8.48
CA HIS A 39 17.48 -11.14 -8.69
C HIS A 39 16.55 -10.89 -9.88
N ARG A 40 16.28 -11.95 -10.63
CA ARG A 40 15.24 -12.02 -11.64
C ARG A 40 14.71 -13.44 -11.69
N GLY A 41 13.45 -13.60 -11.35
CA GLY A 41 12.82 -14.90 -11.28
C GLY A 41 11.31 -14.81 -11.25
N LYS A 42 10.69 -15.95 -11.03
CA LYS A 42 9.22 -16.05 -10.96
C LYS A 42 8.85 -17.02 -9.83
N SER A 43 7.89 -16.61 -9.02
CA SER A 43 7.19 -17.49 -8.10
C SER A 43 5.98 -18.16 -8.78
N GLU A 44 5.18 -18.87 -8.02
CA GLU A 44 3.88 -19.38 -8.48
C GLU A 44 2.89 -18.23 -8.75
N PHE A 45 3.09 -17.06 -8.11
CA PHE A 45 2.14 -15.97 -8.09
C PHE A 45 2.52 -14.80 -9.01
N GLN A 46 3.82 -14.48 -9.14
CA GLN A 46 4.28 -13.26 -9.83
C GLN A 46 5.73 -13.36 -10.32
N GLU A 47 6.10 -12.52 -11.27
CA GLU A 47 7.49 -12.26 -11.60
C GLU A 47 8.10 -11.36 -10.53
N ILE A 48 9.35 -11.64 -10.11
CA ILE A 48 10.05 -10.89 -9.05
C ILE A 48 11.40 -10.46 -9.58
N GLU A 49 11.68 -9.17 -9.51
CA GLU A 49 12.98 -8.61 -9.86
C GLU A 49 13.47 -7.68 -8.74
N VAL A 50 14.77 -7.77 -8.43
CA VAL A 50 15.45 -6.83 -7.53
C VAL A 50 16.63 -6.24 -8.31
N VAL A 51 16.59 -4.94 -8.53
CA VAL A 51 17.60 -4.24 -9.33
C VAL A 51 18.16 -3.04 -8.58
N GLN A 52 19.43 -2.71 -8.83
CA GLN A 52 20.03 -1.45 -8.43
C GLN A 52 19.80 -0.41 -9.52
N THR A 53 19.23 0.71 -9.14
CA THR A 53 19.10 1.86 -10.05
C THR A 53 19.93 3.04 -9.59
N HIS A 54 20.26 3.90 -10.54
CA HIS A 54 21.05 5.10 -10.25
C HIS A 54 20.26 6.14 -9.44
N ALA A 55 18.95 6.26 -9.70
CA ALA A 55 18.15 7.35 -9.16
C ALA A 55 17.48 7.01 -7.82
N PHE A 56 17.05 5.75 -7.63
CA PHE A 56 16.23 5.36 -6.49
C PHE A 56 16.86 4.27 -5.61
N GLY A 57 18.14 3.92 -5.83
CA GLY A 57 18.76 2.81 -5.13
C GLY A 57 18.19 1.46 -5.58
N LYS A 58 18.03 0.52 -4.68
CA LYS A 58 17.41 -0.77 -4.98
C LYS A 58 15.92 -0.62 -5.22
N LEU A 59 15.43 -1.25 -6.27
CA LEU A 59 14.00 -1.40 -6.56
C LEU A 59 13.56 -2.84 -6.40
N LEU A 60 12.41 -3.04 -5.79
CA LEU A 60 11.60 -4.24 -5.89
C LEU A 60 10.59 -4.05 -7.00
N ILE A 61 10.54 -4.97 -7.94
CA ILE A 61 9.63 -4.95 -9.09
C ILE A 61 8.87 -6.26 -9.12
N THR A 62 7.55 -6.22 -9.22
CA THR A 62 6.73 -7.41 -9.44
C THR A 62 5.84 -7.25 -10.66
N ASP A 63 5.73 -8.29 -11.47
CA ASP A 63 4.96 -8.31 -12.72
C ASP A 63 5.24 -7.11 -13.65
N GLY A 64 6.46 -6.58 -13.57
CA GLY A 64 6.89 -5.47 -14.39
C GLY A 64 6.56 -4.08 -13.83
N LEU A 65 5.97 -3.99 -12.64
CA LEU A 65 5.63 -2.75 -11.95
C LEU A 65 6.51 -2.57 -10.71
N MET A 66 7.03 -1.37 -10.51
CA MET A 66 7.83 -1.03 -9.34
C MET A 66 6.94 -0.98 -8.10
N GLN A 67 7.33 -1.72 -7.07
CA GLN A 67 6.58 -1.84 -5.82
C GLN A 67 7.18 -1.01 -4.69
N SER A 68 8.50 -0.90 -4.64
CA SER A 68 9.17 -0.19 -3.56
C SER A 68 10.59 0.20 -3.97
N SER A 69 11.11 1.30 -3.44
CA SER A 69 12.47 1.77 -3.67
C SER A 69 13.20 2.10 -2.38
N GLU A 70 14.51 1.85 -2.35
CA GLU A 70 15.37 2.18 -1.21
C GLU A 70 15.35 3.67 -0.85
N CYS A 71 15.16 4.53 -1.84
CA CYS A 71 15.23 5.97 -1.67
C CYS A 71 14.04 6.55 -0.88
N ASP A 72 12.82 6.03 -1.10
CA ASP A 72 11.60 6.67 -0.60
C ASP A 72 10.53 5.71 -0.05
N GLU A 73 10.87 4.43 0.13
CA GLU A 73 9.94 3.47 0.73
C GLU A 73 9.38 3.94 2.09
N VAL A 74 10.20 4.68 2.82
CA VAL A 74 9.81 5.24 4.12
C VAL A 74 8.60 6.16 4.00
N VAL A 75 8.47 6.90 2.91
CA VAL A 75 7.32 7.79 2.67
C VAL A 75 6.04 6.97 2.54
N TYR A 76 6.09 5.89 1.75
CA TYR A 76 4.96 5.00 1.55
C TYR A 76 4.57 4.26 2.84
N HIS A 77 5.53 3.59 3.48
CA HIS A 77 5.23 2.75 4.64
C HIS A 77 4.84 3.55 5.88
N GLU A 78 5.47 4.69 6.12
CA GLU A 78 5.03 5.57 7.21
C GLU A 78 3.64 6.18 6.94
N ALA A 79 3.33 6.50 5.68
CA ALA A 79 2.00 6.97 5.30
C ALA A 79 0.90 5.89 5.41
N LEU A 80 1.22 4.64 5.14
CA LEU A 80 0.28 3.52 5.28
C LEU A 80 0.04 3.17 6.75
N VAL A 81 1.12 3.03 7.54
CA VAL A 81 1.06 2.44 8.88
C VAL A 81 0.67 3.43 9.95
N HIS A 82 1.37 4.56 10.03
CA HIS A 82 1.28 5.41 11.22
C HIS A 82 -0.04 6.16 11.38
N PRO A 83 -0.78 6.56 10.32
CA PRO A 83 -2.11 7.11 10.51
C PRO A 83 -3.03 6.15 11.28
N ALA A 84 -3.13 4.89 10.85
CA ALA A 84 -3.95 3.89 11.54
C ALA A 84 -3.48 3.62 12.98
N MET A 85 -2.17 3.46 13.15
CA MET A 85 -1.57 3.16 14.45
C MET A 85 -1.70 4.33 15.43
N THR A 86 -1.66 5.58 14.97
CA THR A 86 -1.80 6.75 15.84
C THR A 86 -3.25 7.17 16.08
N LEU A 87 -4.15 6.89 15.14
CA LEU A 87 -5.59 7.09 15.35
C LEU A 87 -6.17 6.13 16.39
N HIS A 88 -5.62 4.93 16.51
CA HIS A 88 -5.96 4.00 17.58
C HIS A 88 -5.17 4.32 18.86
N GLU A 89 -5.86 4.38 20.00
CA GLU A 89 -5.24 4.79 21.27
C GLU A 89 -4.14 3.82 21.73
N ASN A 90 -4.42 2.52 21.69
CA ASN A 90 -3.53 1.48 22.21
C ASN A 90 -3.59 0.21 21.32
N PRO A 91 -3.00 0.21 20.12
CA PRO A 91 -3.03 -0.94 19.20
C PRO A 91 -2.06 -2.03 19.69
N LYS A 92 -2.61 -3.15 20.18
CA LYS A 92 -1.86 -4.29 20.72
C LYS A 92 -1.72 -5.43 19.72
N ARG A 93 -2.79 -5.71 18.97
CA ARG A 93 -2.82 -6.78 17.98
C ARG A 93 -3.11 -6.22 16.60
N VAL A 94 -2.18 -6.45 15.69
CA VAL A 94 -2.24 -5.92 14.32
C VAL A 94 -2.24 -7.09 13.32
N PHE A 95 -3.04 -6.97 12.29
CA PHE A 95 -3.01 -7.87 11.14
C PHE A 95 -2.53 -7.10 9.91
N ILE A 96 -1.61 -7.68 9.14
CA ILE A 96 -1.14 -7.16 7.85
C ILE A 96 -1.51 -8.19 6.78
N ALA A 97 -2.27 -7.76 5.79
CA ALA A 97 -2.52 -8.51 4.56
C ALA A 97 -1.52 -8.06 3.49
N GLY A 98 -0.65 -8.96 3.03
CA GLY A 98 0.45 -8.64 2.13
C GLY A 98 1.68 -8.08 2.85
N GLY A 99 2.41 -7.19 2.21
CA GLY A 99 3.60 -6.53 2.77
C GLY A 99 4.84 -7.40 2.81
N GLY A 100 4.97 -8.33 1.85
CA GLY A 100 6.00 -9.37 1.83
C GLY A 100 7.44 -8.88 1.89
N GLU A 101 7.73 -7.62 1.55
CA GLU A 101 9.05 -7.00 1.73
C GLU A 101 9.39 -6.68 3.19
N GLY A 102 8.38 -6.65 4.09
CA GLY A 102 8.53 -6.52 5.52
C GLY A 102 8.66 -5.12 6.08
N ALA A 103 8.57 -4.08 5.26
CA ALA A 103 8.68 -2.70 5.73
C ALA A 103 7.44 -2.26 6.52
N THR A 104 6.24 -2.67 6.10
CA THR A 104 5.00 -2.46 6.87
C THR A 104 5.08 -3.14 8.24
N LEU A 105 5.59 -4.37 8.30
CA LEU A 105 5.83 -5.06 9.57
C LEU A 105 6.82 -4.30 10.45
N ARG A 106 7.92 -3.81 9.89
CA ARG A 106 8.92 -2.97 10.57
C ARG A 106 8.26 -1.75 11.21
N GLU A 107 7.44 -1.02 10.46
CA GLU A 107 6.81 0.21 10.96
C GLU A 107 5.79 -0.08 12.07
N VAL A 108 5.01 -1.16 11.96
CA VAL A 108 4.09 -1.60 13.03
C VAL A 108 4.86 -1.93 14.31
N LEU A 109 5.96 -2.67 14.21
CA LEU A 109 6.75 -3.12 15.37
C LEU A 109 7.56 -1.99 16.05
N ARG A 110 7.69 -0.81 15.43
CA ARG A 110 8.21 0.39 16.09
C ARG A 110 7.31 0.85 17.22
N HIS A 111 6.02 0.54 17.20
CA HIS A 111 5.09 0.88 18.28
C HIS A 111 5.25 -0.06 19.48
N PRO A 112 5.69 0.45 20.64
CA PRO A 112 6.08 -0.40 21.78
C PRO A 112 4.93 -1.13 22.45
N MET A 113 3.67 -0.70 22.22
CA MET A 113 2.48 -1.36 22.78
C MET A 113 2.02 -2.54 21.96
N VAL A 114 2.54 -2.75 20.76
CA VAL A 114 2.20 -3.93 19.93
C VAL A 114 2.70 -5.18 20.65
N GLU A 115 1.78 -6.10 20.91
CA GLU A 115 2.04 -7.39 21.56
C GLU A 115 2.15 -8.52 20.51
N GLU A 116 1.38 -8.40 19.42
CA GLU A 116 1.39 -9.37 18.31
C GLU A 116 1.10 -8.64 16.99
N CYS A 117 1.90 -8.92 15.98
CA CYS A 117 1.66 -8.52 14.61
C CYS A 117 1.66 -9.75 13.72
N VAL A 118 0.50 -10.09 13.16
CA VAL A 118 0.35 -11.20 12.19
C VAL A 118 0.42 -10.62 10.79
N MET A 119 1.39 -11.05 10.02
CA MET A 119 1.55 -10.68 8.61
C MET A 119 1.34 -11.91 7.75
N VAL A 120 0.45 -11.82 6.77
CA VAL A 120 0.13 -12.92 5.86
C VAL A 120 0.41 -12.48 4.43
N ASP A 121 1.42 -13.08 3.81
CA ASP A 121 1.75 -12.87 2.41
C ASP A 121 1.67 -14.19 1.65
N ILE A 122 1.13 -14.13 0.43
CA ILE A 122 0.96 -15.33 -0.38
C ILE A 122 2.28 -15.85 -0.95
N ASP A 123 3.27 -14.96 -1.12
CA ASP A 123 4.49 -15.23 -1.88
C ASP A 123 5.74 -15.38 -0.99
N GLY A 124 6.00 -16.59 -0.55
CA GLY A 124 7.21 -16.91 0.23
C GLY A 124 8.52 -16.67 -0.52
N VAL A 125 8.51 -16.74 -1.86
CA VAL A 125 9.71 -16.46 -2.68
C VAL A 125 10.03 -14.98 -2.60
N LEU A 126 9.03 -14.11 -2.74
CA LEU A 126 9.20 -12.65 -2.60
C LEU A 126 9.78 -12.31 -1.22
N VAL A 127 9.22 -12.87 -0.15
CA VAL A 127 9.73 -12.65 1.22
C VAL A 127 11.21 -13.04 1.33
N GLU A 128 11.61 -14.19 0.80
CA GLU A 128 13.01 -14.65 0.82
C GLU A 128 13.91 -13.72 0.02
N GLN A 129 13.50 -13.30 -1.19
CA GLN A 129 14.29 -12.39 -2.02
C GLN A 129 14.45 -11.01 -1.36
N CYS A 130 13.41 -10.49 -0.71
CA CYS A 130 13.51 -9.25 0.04
C CYS A 130 14.39 -9.39 1.29
N ARG A 131 14.35 -10.53 1.98
CA ARG A 131 15.24 -10.80 3.11
C ARG A 131 16.72 -10.84 2.68
N GLU A 132 17.01 -11.45 1.54
CA GLU A 132 18.37 -11.58 1.03
C GLU A 132 18.92 -10.29 0.42
N HIS A 133 18.15 -9.65 -0.46
CA HIS A 133 18.64 -8.55 -1.29
C HIS A 133 18.26 -7.17 -0.79
N CYS A 134 17.19 -7.05 0.00
CA CYS A 134 16.64 -5.79 0.50
C CYS A 134 16.44 -5.79 2.03
N PRO A 135 17.47 -6.15 2.84
CA PRO A 135 17.30 -6.28 4.30
C PRO A 135 16.94 -4.96 4.99
N PHE A 136 17.15 -3.83 4.33
CA PHE A 136 16.76 -2.53 4.85
C PHE A 136 15.23 -2.33 4.92
N TYR A 137 14.44 -3.01 4.07
CA TYR A 137 12.98 -2.96 4.17
C TYR A 137 12.49 -3.54 5.49
N ASN A 138 12.89 -4.76 5.80
CA ASN A 138 12.41 -5.44 7.00
C ASN A 138 13.20 -5.11 8.27
N ALA A 139 14.47 -4.72 8.16
CA ALA A 139 15.37 -4.41 9.29
C ALA A 139 15.28 -5.43 10.45
N ASN A 140 15.25 -6.73 10.11
CA ASN A 140 15.04 -7.87 11.01
C ASN A 140 13.64 -7.98 11.64
N ALA A 141 12.64 -7.27 11.14
CA ALA A 141 11.28 -7.32 11.68
C ALA A 141 10.66 -8.73 11.65
N TYR A 142 11.01 -9.55 10.69
CA TYR A 142 10.54 -10.95 10.63
C TYR A 142 10.99 -11.80 11.82
N ASP A 143 12.10 -11.43 12.47
CA ASP A 143 12.70 -12.16 13.58
C ASP A 143 12.30 -11.55 14.95
N ASP A 144 11.49 -10.48 14.97
CA ASP A 144 10.95 -9.90 16.20
C ASP A 144 9.99 -10.92 16.87
N PRO A 145 10.12 -11.20 18.18
CA PRO A 145 9.24 -12.15 18.86
C PRO A 145 7.75 -11.81 18.84
N ARG A 146 7.40 -10.57 18.52
CA ARG A 146 6.00 -10.12 18.35
C ARG A 146 5.47 -10.37 16.93
N ALA A 147 6.34 -10.65 15.97
CA ALA A 147 5.98 -10.92 14.59
C ALA A 147 5.55 -12.37 14.39
N LYS A 148 4.48 -12.55 13.63
CA LYS A 148 4.04 -13.85 13.14
C LYS A 148 3.88 -13.78 11.63
N LEU A 149 4.93 -14.15 10.91
CA LEU A 149 4.88 -14.27 9.45
C LEU A 149 4.23 -15.59 9.05
N VAL A 150 3.21 -15.52 8.21
CA VAL A 150 2.49 -16.67 7.64
C VAL A 150 2.53 -16.55 6.12
N ILE A 151 3.05 -17.58 5.45
CA ILE A 151 2.97 -17.69 4.00
C ILE A 151 1.65 -18.36 3.63
N GLY A 152 0.77 -17.61 2.94
CA GLY A 152 -0.56 -18.10 2.56
C GLY A 152 -1.51 -17.00 2.12
N ASP A 153 -2.76 -17.40 1.87
CA ASP A 153 -3.85 -16.49 1.48
C ASP A 153 -4.26 -15.61 2.67
N ALA A 154 -4.12 -14.29 2.53
CA ALA A 154 -4.43 -13.32 3.58
C ALA A 154 -5.91 -13.29 3.95
N LYS A 155 -6.83 -13.55 2.99
CA LYS A 155 -8.27 -13.64 3.26
C LYS A 155 -8.54 -14.79 4.20
N LYS A 156 -8.06 -15.98 3.85
CA LYS A 156 -8.21 -17.18 4.70
C LYS A 156 -7.52 -16.99 6.05
N GLY A 157 -6.30 -16.46 6.03
CA GLY A 157 -5.55 -16.17 7.24
C GLY A 157 -6.31 -15.25 8.21
N LEU A 158 -7.03 -14.25 7.69
CA LEU A 158 -7.86 -13.36 8.51
C LEU A 158 -9.14 -14.05 8.98
N GLU A 159 -9.80 -14.83 8.12
CA GLU A 159 -11.04 -15.58 8.44
C GLU A 159 -10.85 -16.56 9.60
N ASP A 160 -9.69 -17.18 9.74
CA ASP A 160 -9.37 -18.16 10.77
C ASP A 160 -9.31 -17.56 12.21
N TYR A 161 -9.24 -16.24 12.35
CA TYR A 161 -9.29 -15.58 13.66
C TYR A 161 -10.73 -15.38 14.16
N PRO A 162 -10.97 -15.39 15.48
CA PRO A 162 -12.25 -15.02 16.06
C PRO A 162 -12.64 -13.57 15.73
N GLU A 163 -13.93 -13.26 15.83
CA GLU A 163 -14.42 -11.88 15.79
C GLU A 163 -13.76 -11.01 16.87
N GLY A 164 -13.51 -9.74 16.57
CA GLY A 164 -12.92 -8.80 17.51
C GLY A 164 -11.47 -9.14 17.92
N SER A 165 -10.69 -9.76 17.02
CA SER A 165 -9.31 -10.18 17.33
C SER A 165 -8.29 -9.05 17.25
N PHE A 166 -8.48 -8.06 16.36
CA PHE A 166 -7.46 -7.08 16.00
C PHE A 166 -7.86 -5.66 16.36
N ASP A 167 -6.88 -4.87 16.79
CA ASP A 167 -7.02 -3.43 17.00
C ASP A 167 -6.85 -2.66 15.69
N VAL A 168 -5.93 -3.13 14.84
CA VAL A 168 -5.65 -2.53 13.53
C VAL A 168 -5.50 -3.64 12.48
N ILE A 169 -6.08 -3.43 11.31
CA ILE A 169 -5.86 -4.23 10.10
C ILE A 169 -5.26 -3.32 9.03
N ILE A 170 -4.12 -3.72 8.48
CA ILE A 170 -3.41 -3.01 7.43
C ILE A 170 -3.43 -3.87 6.17
N MET A 171 -3.88 -3.30 5.06
CA MET A 171 -3.88 -3.96 3.77
C MET A 171 -2.79 -3.34 2.90
N ASP A 172 -1.69 -4.06 2.78
CA ASP A 172 -0.51 -3.72 2.00
C ASP A 172 -0.38 -4.71 0.84
N LEU A 173 -1.32 -4.61 -0.08
CA LEU A 173 -1.52 -5.52 -1.19
C LEU A 173 -1.14 -4.84 -2.50
N SER A 174 -0.80 -5.62 -3.51
CA SER A 174 -0.72 -5.13 -4.88
C SER A 174 -2.06 -4.54 -5.34
N ASP A 175 -2.03 -3.64 -6.29
CA ASP A 175 -3.25 -3.08 -6.88
C ASP A 175 -4.16 -4.17 -7.43
N PRO A 176 -5.49 -3.95 -7.44
CA PRO A 176 -6.41 -4.89 -8.06
C PRO A 176 -6.20 -4.88 -9.58
N LEU A 177 -5.53 -5.91 -10.08
CA LEU A 177 -5.29 -6.15 -11.51
C LEU A 177 -6.25 -7.22 -12.04
N ASP A 178 -6.61 -7.08 -13.32
CA ASP A 178 -7.43 -8.08 -14.00
C ASP A 178 -6.66 -9.42 -14.10
N GLY A 179 -7.29 -10.50 -13.63
CA GLY A 179 -6.66 -11.82 -13.53
C GLY A 179 -5.73 -12.03 -12.33
N GLY A 180 -5.44 -10.98 -11.53
CA GLY A 180 -4.67 -11.10 -10.29
C GLY A 180 -5.52 -11.58 -9.11
N PRO A 181 -4.92 -12.20 -8.08
CA PRO A 181 -5.65 -12.73 -6.93
C PRO A 181 -6.16 -11.63 -5.98
N CYS A 182 -5.55 -10.44 -5.99
CA CYS A 182 -5.75 -9.41 -4.96
C CYS A 182 -7.11 -8.71 -5.03
N TYR A 183 -7.80 -8.67 -6.19
CA TYR A 183 -9.05 -7.91 -6.34
C TYR A 183 -10.14 -8.31 -5.34
N GLN A 184 -10.16 -9.59 -4.92
CA GLN A 184 -11.15 -10.10 -3.96
C GLN A 184 -11.02 -9.45 -2.59
N LEU A 185 -9.82 -8.98 -2.22
CA LEU A 185 -9.54 -8.30 -0.96
C LEU A 185 -9.95 -6.81 -0.96
N TYR A 186 -10.47 -6.31 -2.08
CA TYR A 186 -10.99 -4.93 -2.20
C TYR A 186 -12.53 -4.88 -2.30
N THR A 187 -13.21 -6.00 -2.05
CA THR A 187 -14.67 -6.12 -2.19
C THR A 187 -15.40 -5.88 -0.87
N THR A 188 -16.70 -5.53 -0.96
CA THR A 188 -17.58 -5.38 0.22
C THR A 188 -17.53 -6.60 1.11
N SER A 189 -17.59 -7.81 0.55
CA SER A 189 -17.60 -9.07 1.33
C SER A 189 -16.32 -9.25 2.13
N PHE A 190 -15.16 -8.88 1.58
CA PHE A 190 -13.92 -8.93 2.35
C PHE A 190 -13.88 -7.85 3.44
N TYR A 191 -14.32 -6.63 3.15
CA TYR A 191 -14.38 -5.57 4.16
C TYR A 191 -15.36 -5.87 5.30
N GLU A 192 -16.47 -6.58 5.04
CA GLU A 192 -17.36 -7.10 6.08
C GLU A 192 -16.64 -8.12 6.97
N THR A 193 -15.88 -9.05 6.38
CA THR A 193 -15.02 -9.96 7.11
C THR A 193 -14.01 -9.20 7.95
N ALA A 194 -13.27 -8.27 7.37
CA ALA A 194 -12.27 -7.48 8.08
C ALA A 194 -12.90 -6.67 9.24
N LYS A 195 -14.06 -6.06 9.02
CA LYS A 195 -14.80 -5.35 10.07
C LYS A 195 -15.17 -6.27 11.22
N SER A 196 -15.61 -7.51 10.95
CA SER A 196 -15.96 -8.47 12.01
C SER A 196 -14.75 -8.87 12.85
N LYS A 197 -13.53 -8.84 12.28
CA LYS A 197 -12.28 -9.17 12.99
C LYS A 197 -11.71 -7.98 13.78
N LEU A 198 -12.18 -6.77 13.53
CA LEU A 198 -11.82 -5.59 14.31
C LEU A 198 -12.55 -5.57 15.64
N LYS A 199 -11.81 -5.15 16.68
CA LYS A 199 -12.39 -4.80 17.98
C LYS A 199 -13.23 -3.51 17.89
N PRO A 200 -14.06 -3.20 18.90
CA PRO A 200 -14.63 -1.86 19.05
C PRO A 200 -13.52 -0.79 18.98
N ASN A 201 -13.74 0.30 18.26
CA ASN A 201 -12.78 1.36 17.96
C ASN A 201 -11.58 0.90 17.09
N GLY A 202 -11.65 -0.27 16.50
CA GLY A 202 -10.62 -0.79 15.60
C GLY A 202 -10.53 0.00 14.31
N ILE A 203 -9.37 -0.07 13.65
CA ILE A 203 -9.06 0.70 12.45
C ILE A 203 -8.60 -0.24 11.34
N LEU A 204 -9.15 -0.06 10.15
CA LEU A 204 -8.66 -0.64 8.92
C LEU A 204 -8.02 0.46 8.09
N VAL A 205 -6.85 0.20 7.52
CA VAL A 205 -6.22 1.04 6.51
C VAL A 205 -5.82 0.19 5.31
N THR A 206 -5.96 0.74 4.10
CA THR A 206 -5.57 0.07 2.87
C THR A 206 -4.83 1.04 1.96
N GLN A 207 -3.74 0.57 1.34
CA GLN A 207 -3.28 1.19 0.11
C GLN A 207 -4.40 1.13 -0.93
N SER A 208 -4.48 2.08 -1.83
CA SER A 208 -5.62 2.22 -2.73
C SER A 208 -5.24 2.73 -4.12
N GLY A 209 -4.01 2.47 -4.51
CA GLY A 209 -3.51 2.79 -5.84
C GLY A 209 -3.25 4.27 -6.11
N CYS A 210 -3.03 4.59 -7.35
CA CYS A 210 -2.76 5.95 -7.79
C CYS A 210 -3.95 6.88 -7.52
N ALA A 211 -3.68 7.99 -6.84
CA ALA A 211 -4.65 9.02 -6.51
C ALA A 211 -4.35 10.36 -7.22
N SER A 212 -3.73 10.30 -8.39
CA SER A 212 -3.57 11.49 -9.22
C SER A 212 -4.93 11.99 -9.74
N VAL A 213 -4.98 13.23 -10.14
CA VAL A 213 -6.20 13.81 -10.76
C VAL A 213 -6.64 13.01 -11.99
N ARG A 214 -5.72 12.32 -12.67
CA ARG A 214 -5.98 11.49 -13.82
C ARG A 214 -6.51 10.11 -13.43
N ASP A 215 -5.95 9.51 -12.39
CA ASP A 215 -6.06 8.07 -12.15
C ASP A 215 -6.90 7.70 -10.92
N ALA A 216 -7.15 8.64 -10.01
CA ALA A 216 -7.88 8.41 -8.75
C ALA A 216 -9.26 7.75 -8.92
N GLN A 217 -9.88 7.93 -10.08
CA GLN A 217 -11.17 7.34 -10.41
C GLN A 217 -11.09 5.82 -10.72
N PHE A 218 -9.91 5.27 -10.99
CA PHE A 218 -9.83 3.84 -11.36
C PHE A 218 -10.05 2.96 -10.14
N VAL A 219 -9.32 3.19 -9.06
CA VAL A 219 -9.41 2.35 -7.85
C VAL A 219 -9.53 3.13 -6.55
N TRP A 220 -8.87 4.30 -6.37
CA TRP A 220 -8.86 5.02 -5.11
C TRP A 220 -10.25 5.47 -4.65
N SER A 221 -11.02 6.14 -5.53
CA SER A 221 -12.38 6.56 -5.17
C SER A 221 -13.37 5.40 -5.09
N PRO A 222 -13.33 4.36 -5.96
CA PRO A 222 -14.15 3.18 -5.80
C PRO A 222 -13.87 2.39 -4.51
N ILE A 223 -12.59 2.22 -4.12
CA ILE A 223 -12.23 1.60 -2.85
C ILE A 223 -12.81 2.40 -1.68
N HIS A 224 -12.70 3.74 -1.72
CA HIS A 224 -13.30 4.61 -0.72
C HIS A 224 -14.82 4.37 -0.60
N ASN A 225 -15.54 4.38 -1.72
CA ASN A 225 -16.98 4.17 -1.72
C ASN A 225 -17.37 2.75 -1.32
N THR A 226 -16.56 1.75 -1.66
CA THR A 226 -16.77 0.35 -1.24
C THR A 226 -16.64 0.21 0.28
N LEU A 227 -15.63 0.83 0.88
CA LEU A 227 -15.47 0.89 2.34
C LEU A 227 -16.67 1.56 3.02
N LYS A 228 -17.23 2.63 2.44
CA LYS A 228 -18.42 3.31 2.97
C LYS A 228 -19.70 2.46 2.97
N GLN A 229 -19.76 1.38 2.18
CA GLN A 229 -20.87 0.45 2.25
C GLN A 229 -20.80 -0.41 3.53
N VAL A 230 -19.62 -0.53 4.13
CA VAL A 230 -19.36 -1.41 5.29
C VAL A 230 -19.10 -0.60 6.55
N PHE A 231 -18.33 0.47 6.47
CA PHE A 231 -17.93 1.31 7.62
C PHE A 231 -18.66 2.66 7.59
N ASP A 232 -19.11 3.10 8.75
CA ASP A 232 -19.75 4.41 8.90
C ASP A 232 -18.77 5.59 8.93
N ASN A 233 -17.49 5.32 9.18
CA ASN A 233 -16.44 6.34 9.30
C ASN A 233 -15.25 5.98 8.41
N VAL A 234 -15.17 6.63 7.24
CA VAL A 234 -14.13 6.40 6.22
C VAL A 234 -13.55 7.74 5.78
N SER A 235 -12.24 7.80 5.68
CA SER A 235 -11.50 8.95 5.13
C SER A 235 -10.48 8.50 4.10
N GLY A 236 -10.47 9.17 2.94
CA GLY A 236 -9.42 9.01 1.94
C GLY A 236 -8.32 10.05 2.14
N TYR A 237 -7.07 9.64 1.98
CA TYR A 237 -5.92 10.53 2.04
C TYR A 237 -4.88 10.18 0.98
N THR A 238 -3.97 11.10 0.71
CA THR A 238 -2.99 10.94 -0.37
C THR A 238 -1.60 11.40 0.04
N MET A 239 -0.59 10.81 -0.59
CA MET A 239 0.79 11.22 -0.45
C MET A 239 1.55 10.99 -1.75
N CYS A 240 2.39 11.95 -2.14
CA CYS A 240 3.28 11.77 -3.28
C CYS A 240 4.43 10.83 -2.89
N VAL A 241 4.56 9.73 -3.61
CA VAL A 241 5.71 8.81 -3.54
C VAL A 241 6.56 9.06 -4.78
N PRO A 242 7.75 9.65 -4.62
CA PRO A 242 8.56 10.09 -5.78
C PRO A 242 8.86 8.97 -6.78
N SER A 243 9.18 7.78 -6.31
CA SER A 243 9.47 6.63 -7.18
C SER A 243 8.24 6.15 -7.96
N PHE A 244 7.04 6.30 -7.43
CA PHE A 244 5.78 6.04 -8.15
C PHE A 244 5.40 7.18 -9.10
N THR A 245 6.17 8.28 -9.09
CA THR A 245 5.96 9.49 -9.91
C THR A 245 4.55 10.10 -9.81
N SER A 246 3.80 9.76 -8.77
CA SER A 246 2.40 10.16 -8.62
C SER A 246 1.99 10.33 -7.16
N GLU A 247 0.85 10.99 -6.96
CA GLU A 247 0.11 10.90 -5.71
C GLU A 247 -0.40 9.48 -5.53
N TRP A 248 -0.10 8.87 -4.38
CA TRP A 248 -0.60 7.57 -3.99
C TRP A 248 -1.73 7.71 -3.00
N GLY A 249 -2.73 6.87 -3.12
CA GLY A 249 -3.96 6.94 -2.37
C GLY A 249 -4.03 5.89 -1.27
N PHE A 250 -4.61 6.29 -0.18
CA PHE A 250 -4.92 5.43 0.95
C PHE A 250 -6.35 5.69 1.41
N ASN A 251 -6.97 4.67 2.00
CA ASN A 251 -8.25 4.82 2.67
C ASN A 251 -8.16 4.23 4.08
N VAL A 252 -8.68 4.96 5.06
CA VAL A 252 -8.77 4.52 6.45
C VAL A 252 -10.22 4.49 6.88
N ALA A 253 -10.60 3.41 7.57
CA ALA A 253 -11.93 3.19 8.10
C ALA A 253 -11.86 2.87 9.60
N SER A 254 -12.86 3.31 10.37
CA SER A 254 -12.92 3.09 11.81
C SER A 254 -14.27 2.51 12.22
N THR A 255 -14.22 1.61 13.21
CA THR A 255 -15.40 1.08 13.89
C THR A 255 -15.82 1.92 15.12
N ASP A 256 -15.18 3.06 15.34
CA ASP A 256 -15.48 3.96 16.46
C ASP A 256 -16.92 4.50 16.34
N PRO A 257 -17.82 4.18 17.29
CA PRO A 257 -19.21 4.61 17.24
C PRO A 257 -19.38 6.13 17.37
N ALA A 258 -18.37 6.84 17.88
CA ALA A 258 -18.37 8.31 17.95
C ALA A 258 -18.13 8.97 16.60
N LYS A 259 -17.66 8.21 15.59
CA LYS A 259 -17.38 8.68 14.21
C LYS A 259 -16.58 9.99 14.19
N PRO A 260 -15.42 10.04 14.87
CA PRO A 260 -14.62 11.27 14.91
C PRO A 260 -14.15 11.65 13.50
N ASP A 261 -13.94 12.95 13.26
CA ASP A 261 -13.18 13.37 12.11
C ASP A 261 -11.72 12.89 12.24
N LEU A 262 -11.33 11.96 11.36
CA LEU A 262 -10.02 11.29 11.46
C LEU A 262 -8.87 12.25 11.16
N ARG A 263 -9.09 13.27 10.33
CA ARG A 263 -8.12 14.33 10.08
C ARG A 263 -7.89 15.17 11.32
N GLU A 264 -8.96 15.70 11.93
CA GLU A 264 -8.87 16.55 13.12
C GLU A 264 -8.33 15.77 14.32
N LYS A 265 -8.77 14.52 14.49
CA LYS A 265 -8.24 13.63 15.53
C LYS A 265 -6.73 13.45 15.39
N GLY A 266 -6.23 13.16 14.19
CA GLY A 266 -4.81 13.04 13.91
C GLY A 266 -4.05 14.34 14.20
N MET A 267 -4.49 15.47 13.68
CA MET A 267 -3.85 16.76 13.93
C MET A 267 -3.66 17.08 15.42
N ASN A 268 -4.59 16.68 16.28
CA ASN A 268 -4.55 16.99 17.70
C ASN A 268 -3.78 15.96 18.53
N GLU A 269 -3.69 14.72 18.07
CA GLU A 269 -3.22 13.61 18.90
C GLU A 269 -1.89 13.01 18.45
N VAL A 270 -1.51 13.14 17.16
CA VAL A 270 -0.37 12.42 16.55
C VAL A 270 0.93 12.70 17.30
N ASP A 271 1.34 13.97 17.41
CA ASP A 271 2.65 14.31 18.03
C ASP A 271 2.74 13.87 19.50
N ALA A 272 1.64 14.03 20.25
CA ALA A 272 1.60 13.59 21.63
C ALA A 272 1.76 12.06 21.74
N ARG A 273 1.12 11.31 20.83
CA ARG A 273 1.23 9.85 20.78
C ARG A 273 2.59 9.39 20.31
N LEU A 274 3.15 10.02 19.26
CA LEU A 274 4.49 9.70 18.78
C LEU A 274 5.54 9.92 19.89
N LYS A 275 5.45 11.04 20.61
CA LYS A 275 6.32 11.33 21.74
C LYS A 275 6.17 10.32 22.88
N ALA A 276 4.92 9.98 23.25
CA ALA A 276 4.66 8.98 24.29
C ALA A 276 5.19 7.59 23.91
N ARG A 277 5.21 7.28 22.62
CA ARG A 277 5.73 6.03 22.05
C ARG A 277 7.22 6.08 21.71
N LYS A 278 7.88 7.22 21.89
CA LYS A 278 9.30 7.49 21.54
C LYS A 278 9.59 7.32 20.04
N LEU A 279 8.64 7.70 19.21
CA LEU A 279 8.73 7.61 17.76
C LEU A 279 9.03 8.95 17.08
N ASP A 280 8.82 10.07 17.77
CA ASP A 280 9.00 11.44 17.29
C ASP A 280 10.40 11.75 16.73
N SER A 281 11.43 11.03 17.22
CA SER A 281 12.81 11.16 16.72
C SER A 281 13.25 10.03 15.80
N VAL A 282 12.37 9.05 15.54
CA VAL A 282 12.69 7.84 14.75
C VAL A 282 12.06 7.89 13.37
N LEU A 283 10.82 8.40 13.29
CA LEU A 283 10.11 8.53 12.02
C LEU A 283 10.74 9.64 11.18
N GLN A 284 10.80 9.41 9.86
CA GLN A 284 11.45 10.33 8.94
C GLN A 284 10.45 11.20 8.18
N PHE A 285 9.21 10.71 8.04
CA PHE A 285 8.18 11.35 7.24
C PHE A 285 6.95 11.76 8.07
N TYR A 286 6.48 10.91 8.98
CA TYR A 286 5.16 11.08 9.59
C TYR A 286 5.19 11.84 10.92
N ASP A 287 4.42 12.93 10.95
CA ASP A 287 4.10 13.76 12.11
C ASP A 287 2.69 14.35 11.98
N SER A 288 2.25 15.22 12.90
CA SER A 288 0.93 15.87 12.83
C SER A 288 0.77 16.77 11.61
N ILE A 289 1.84 17.40 11.13
CA ILE A 289 1.80 18.30 9.96
C ILE A 289 1.64 17.45 8.68
N SER A 290 2.43 16.39 8.56
CA SER A 290 2.32 15.44 7.45
C SER A 290 0.94 14.77 7.43
N HIS A 291 0.41 14.38 8.60
CA HIS A 291 -0.95 13.87 8.73
C HIS A 291 -1.98 14.87 8.18
N ALA A 292 -1.93 16.13 8.62
CA ALA A 292 -2.84 17.15 8.16
C ALA A 292 -2.77 17.38 6.64
N ARG A 293 -1.55 17.37 6.07
CA ARG A 293 -1.33 17.47 4.63
C ARG A 293 -1.94 16.29 3.89
N MET A 294 -1.67 15.06 4.34
CA MET A 294 -2.17 13.83 3.72
C MET A 294 -3.70 13.81 3.69
N PHE A 295 -4.37 14.14 4.80
CA PHE A 295 -5.82 14.18 4.92
C PHE A 295 -6.46 15.45 4.34
N SER A 296 -5.73 16.19 3.51
CA SER A 296 -6.22 17.39 2.81
C SER A 296 -6.06 17.26 1.30
N PRO A 297 -6.60 16.19 0.66
CA PRO A 297 -6.48 16.03 -0.78
C PRO A 297 -7.07 17.23 -1.53
N PRO A 298 -6.57 17.56 -2.73
CA PRO A 298 -7.05 18.66 -3.55
C PRO A 298 -8.58 18.63 -3.79
N LYS A 299 -9.18 19.79 -4.02
CA LYS A 299 -10.63 19.93 -4.24
C LYS A 299 -11.18 18.95 -5.28
N GLN A 300 -10.44 18.71 -6.35
CA GLN A 300 -10.84 17.80 -7.42
C GLN A 300 -10.96 16.36 -6.93
N LEU A 301 -9.98 15.89 -6.18
CA LEU A 301 -10.00 14.53 -5.59
C LEU A 301 -11.12 14.37 -4.56
N ARG A 302 -11.35 15.38 -3.71
CA ARG A 302 -12.50 15.36 -2.77
C ARG A 302 -13.84 15.23 -3.51
N LYS A 303 -14.00 15.93 -4.63
CA LYS A 303 -15.21 15.78 -5.47
C LYS A 303 -15.34 14.41 -6.11
N MET A 304 -14.22 13.75 -6.47
CA MET A 304 -14.25 12.38 -6.97
C MET A 304 -14.81 11.43 -5.91
N ILE A 305 -14.32 11.52 -4.67
CA ILE A 305 -14.86 10.74 -3.54
C ILE A 305 -16.35 11.04 -3.30
N GLU A 306 -16.74 12.32 -3.28
CA GLU A 306 -18.13 12.75 -3.03
C GLU A 306 -19.11 12.21 -4.08
N ASN A 307 -18.67 12.13 -5.34
CA ASN A 307 -19.50 11.71 -6.47
C ASN A 307 -19.35 10.24 -6.84
N GLU A 308 -18.48 9.49 -6.20
CA GLU A 308 -18.27 8.07 -6.51
C GLU A 308 -19.49 7.24 -6.11
N THR A 309 -19.97 6.44 -7.05
CA THR A 309 -21.13 5.53 -6.83
C THR A 309 -20.81 4.07 -7.05
N ARG A 310 -19.67 3.76 -7.67
CA ARG A 310 -19.27 2.38 -7.95
C ARG A 310 -18.87 1.68 -6.66
N VAL A 311 -19.21 0.42 -6.57
CA VAL A 311 -18.93 -0.46 -5.43
C VAL A 311 -18.25 -1.71 -5.97
N MET A 312 -17.14 -2.09 -5.40
CA MET A 312 -16.41 -3.31 -5.76
C MET A 312 -17.04 -4.52 -5.07
N THR A 313 -17.47 -5.49 -5.87
CA THR A 313 -17.93 -6.80 -5.41
C THR A 313 -17.19 -7.90 -6.16
N VAL A 314 -17.33 -9.14 -5.73
CA VAL A 314 -16.71 -10.28 -6.46
C VAL A 314 -17.24 -10.39 -7.89
N GLU A 315 -18.54 -10.08 -8.08
CA GLU A 315 -19.21 -10.13 -9.39
C GLU A 315 -18.93 -8.89 -10.24
N ASN A 316 -18.51 -7.80 -9.61
CA ASN A 316 -18.32 -6.50 -10.26
C ASN A 316 -17.00 -5.84 -9.79
N PRO A 317 -15.85 -6.47 -10.07
CA PRO A 317 -14.55 -5.94 -9.69
C PRO A 317 -14.21 -4.71 -10.54
N LEU A 318 -13.38 -3.83 -9.98
CA LEU A 318 -12.75 -2.72 -10.70
C LEU A 318 -11.24 -2.89 -10.62
N PHE A 319 -10.55 -2.55 -11.69
CA PHE A 319 -9.12 -2.78 -11.85
C PHE A 319 -8.36 -1.48 -12.09
N MET A 320 -7.11 -1.44 -11.64
CA MET A 320 -6.22 -0.29 -11.82
C MET A 320 -5.92 -0.03 -13.30
N CYS A 321 -5.62 -1.09 -14.03
CA CYS A 321 -5.39 -1.05 -15.47
C CYS A 321 -6.14 -2.22 -16.10
N THR A 322 -7.00 -1.93 -17.08
CA THR A 322 -7.47 -2.94 -18.02
C THR A 322 -6.85 -2.61 -19.37
N THR A 323 -6.46 -3.63 -20.12
CA THR A 323 -5.93 -3.48 -21.48
C THR A 323 -6.87 -2.73 -22.42
N ASP A 324 -8.15 -2.62 -22.04
CA ASP A 324 -9.20 -1.98 -22.84
C ASP A 324 -9.63 -0.59 -22.34
N THR A 325 -9.20 -0.13 -21.15
CA THR A 325 -9.72 1.12 -20.55
C THR A 325 -8.86 2.37 -20.82
N HIS A 326 -7.75 2.24 -21.51
CA HIS A 326 -6.90 3.37 -21.86
C HIS A 326 -7.52 4.38 -22.83
N THR A 327 -8.64 4.03 -23.44
CA THR A 327 -9.31 4.90 -24.42
C THR A 327 -10.36 5.85 -23.83
N GLY A 328 -10.82 5.63 -22.58
CA GLY A 328 -11.98 6.32 -22.04
C GLY A 328 -11.76 7.75 -21.54
N LEU A 329 -10.54 8.14 -21.16
CA LEU A 329 -10.27 9.48 -20.60
C LEU A 329 -10.20 10.59 -21.65
N PHE A 330 -9.97 10.24 -22.91
CA PHE A 330 -9.83 11.17 -24.03
C PHE A 330 -10.77 10.89 -25.20
N GLU A 331 -11.86 10.17 -24.99
CA GLU A 331 -12.91 10.18 -26.03
C GLU A 331 -13.32 11.63 -26.28
N LYS A 332 -13.00 12.08 -27.47
CA LYS A 332 -13.32 13.43 -27.95
C LYS A 332 -14.82 13.64 -27.78
N LYS A 333 -15.19 14.62 -27.00
CA LYS A 333 -16.54 15.19 -27.01
C LYS A 333 -16.88 15.73 -28.39
#